data_3f6a3855dc971e295c874b5a9c0c2fa8
#
_entry.id   3f6a3855dc971e295c874b5a9c0c2fa8
#
_cell.length_a   1.000
_cell.length_b   1.000
_cell.length_c   1.000
_cell.angle_alpha   90.00
_cell.angle_beta   90.00
_cell.angle_gamma   90.00
#
_symmetry.space_group_name_H-M   'P 1'
#
loop_
_entity.id
_entity.type
_entity.pdbx_description
1 polymer ?
#
loop_
_entity_poly.entity_id
_entity_poly.type
_entity_poly.pdbx_seq_one_letter_code
_entity_poly.pdbx_strand_id
1 'polypeptide(L)'
;MTLDELRASLDRGGIVLLDVRSPQEYAGASGYRCDPRQGHIAGARNLPLDELLACRCAEDVRVLVGLPEGAEIVAYCHSGSRSAFAAQLLRDAGYAARNYEGSWHEWSREPDLPAG
;
A
#
# COMPACT_ATOMS: atom_id res chain seq x y z
N MET A 1 -1.81 5.23 -10.18
CA MET A 1 -2.73 6.12 -9.43
C MET A 1 -1.97 7.32 -8.93
N THR A 2 -2.46 8.50 -9.23
CA THR A 2 -1.88 9.77 -8.76
C THR A 2 -2.33 10.06 -7.33
N LEU A 3 -1.67 11.06 -6.70
CA LEU A 3 -2.09 11.54 -5.38
C LEU A 3 -3.53 12.05 -5.38
N ASP A 4 -3.92 12.81 -6.40
CA ASP A 4 -5.28 13.34 -6.50
C ASP A 4 -6.32 12.23 -6.65
N GLU A 5 -6.01 11.20 -7.44
CA GLU A 5 -6.88 10.03 -7.58
C GLU A 5 -6.99 9.26 -6.25
N LEU A 6 -5.88 9.11 -5.52
CA LEU A 6 -5.90 8.45 -4.21
C LEU A 6 -6.75 9.23 -3.21
N ARG A 7 -6.58 10.54 -3.14
CA ARG A 7 -7.37 11.40 -2.24
C ARG A 7 -8.85 11.29 -2.53
N ALA A 8 -9.23 11.34 -3.81
CA ALA A 8 -10.63 11.17 -4.22
C ALA A 8 -11.18 9.80 -3.83
N SER A 9 -10.37 8.75 -3.99
CA SER A 9 -10.76 7.38 -3.61
C SER A 9 -10.92 7.23 -2.10
N LEU A 10 -10.05 7.85 -1.32
CA LEU A 10 -10.13 7.83 0.14
C LEU A 10 -11.39 8.58 0.62
N ASP A 11 -11.69 9.73 0.02
CA ASP A 11 -12.90 10.51 0.35
C ASP A 11 -14.18 9.74 0.01
N ARG A 12 -14.19 9.04 -1.11
CA ARG A 12 -15.32 8.20 -1.52
C ARG A 12 -15.49 6.99 -0.61
N GLY A 13 -14.39 6.45 -0.11
CA GLY A 13 -14.38 5.21 0.66
C GLY A 13 -14.45 3.97 -0.21
N GLY A 14 -14.52 2.80 0.43
CA GLY A 14 -14.64 1.51 -0.27
C GLY A 14 -13.34 0.91 -0.76
N ILE A 15 -12.20 1.56 -0.54
CA ILE A 15 -10.88 0.99 -0.87
C ILE A 15 -10.16 0.54 0.39
N VAL A 16 -9.27 -0.44 0.23
CA VAL A 16 -8.33 -0.85 1.26
C VAL A 16 -6.94 -0.40 0.82
N LEU A 17 -6.27 0.34 1.70
CA LEU A 17 -4.93 0.84 1.44
C LEU A 17 -3.92 -0.08 2.11
N LEU A 18 -2.99 -0.63 1.33
CA LEU A 18 -1.96 -1.55 1.80
C LEU A 18 -0.58 -0.93 1.69
N ASP A 19 0.09 -0.82 2.83
CA ASP A 19 1.50 -0.49 2.90
C ASP A 19 2.30 -1.77 2.79
N VAL A 20 3.03 -1.95 1.70
CA VAL A 20 3.79 -3.19 1.44
C VAL A 20 5.25 -3.08 1.84
N ARG A 21 5.60 -2.05 2.60
CA ARG A 21 6.93 -1.89 3.19
C ARG A 21 7.11 -2.83 4.38
N SER A 22 8.31 -2.82 4.96
CA SER A 22 8.55 -3.59 6.17
C SER A 22 7.70 -3.09 7.35
N PRO A 23 7.47 -3.93 8.37
CA PRO A 23 6.77 -3.49 9.59
C PRO A 23 7.46 -2.32 10.29
N GLN A 24 8.79 -2.26 10.22
CA GLN A 24 9.58 -1.18 10.83
C GLN A 24 9.37 0.15 10.11
N GLU A 25 9.30 0.14 8.78
CA GLU A 25 8.99 1.34 8.00
C GLU A 25 7.56 1.82 8.30
N TYR A 26 6.61 0.90 8.31
CA TYR A 26 5.20 1.18 8.61
C TYR A 26 5.03 1.82 10.00
N ALA A 27 5.75 1.30 10.98
CA ALA A 27 5.68 1.80 12.35
C ALA A 27 6.43 3.13 12.57
N GLY A 28 7.20 3.58 11.58
CA GLY A 28 8.02 4.77 11.71
C GLY A 28 9.33 4.56 12.45
N ALA A 29 9.69 3.30 12.72
CA ALA A 29 10.93 2.95 13.43
C ALA A 29 12.15 2.97 12.51
N SER A 30 11.95 2.83 11.21
CA SER A 30 12.99 2.98 10.20
C SER A 30 12.39 3.64 8.96
N GLY A 31 13.26 4.01 8.01
CA GLY A 31 12.83 4.65 6.78
C GLY A 31 13.94 5.46 6.16
N TYR A 32 13.64 6.13 5.07
CA TYR A 32 14.59 6.97 4.37
C TYR A 32 14.74 8.32 5.08
N ARG A 33 15.97 8.73 5.32
CA ARG A 33 16.27 10.00 6.01
C ARG A 33 15.80 11.22 5.24
N CYS A 34 15.66 11.10 3.93
CA CYS A 34 15.18 12.21 3.10
C CYS A 34 13.69 12.50 3.29
N ASP A 35 12.93 11.58 3.87
CA ASP A 35 11.52 11.79 4.09
C ASP A 35 11.31 12.67 5.34
N PRO A 36 10.52 13.75 5.23
CA PRO A 36 10.32 14.69 6.35
C PRO A 36 9.49 14.09 7.48
N ARG A 37 8.73 13.02 7.21
CA ARG A 37 7.95 12.29 8.22
C ARG A 37 8.19 10.81 8.07
N GLN A 38 8.11 10.08 9.18
CA GLN A 38 8.15 8.62 9.22
C GLN A 38 6.81 8.09 9.74
N GLY A 39 6.48 6.86 9.39
CA GLY A 39 5.19 6.25 9.70
C GLY A 39 4.52 5.74 8.43
N HIS A 40 3.19 5.86 8.37
CA HIS A 40 2.41 5.36 7.24
C HIS A 40 1.23 6.28 6.93
N ILE A 41 0.61 6.09 5.78
CA ILE A 41 -0.62 6.81 5.42
C ILE A 41 -1.72 6.40 6.39
N ALA A 42 -2.43 7.37 6.95
CA ALA A 42 -3.52 7.09 7.90
C ALA A 42 -4.54 6.12 7.30
N GLY A 43 -4.90 5.09 8.06
CA GLY A 43 -5.85 4.06 7.64
C GLY A 43 -5.24 2.91 6.85
N ALA A 44 -3.97 2.97 6.50
CA ALA A 44 -3.30 1.88 5.78
C ALA A 44 -3.07 0.67 6.69
N ARG A 45 -3.17 -0.51 6.10
CA ARG A 45 -2.76 -1.76 6.73
C ARG A 45 -1.37 -2.13 6.24
N ASN A 46 -0.58 -2.76 7.08
CA ASN A 46 0.74 -3.26 6.68
C ASN A 46 0.63 -4.70 6.19
N LEU A 47 1.03 -4.93 4.95
CA LEU A 47 1.17 -6.26 4.38
C LEU A 47 2.50 -6.28 3.61
N PRO A 48 3.61 -6.66 4.26
CA PRO A 48 4.92 -6.62 3.62
C PRO A 48 4.98 -7.44 2.33
N LEU A 49 5.66 -6.92 1.33
CA LEU A 49 5.82 -7.60 0.04
C LEU A 49 6.38 -9.01 0.21
N ASP A 50 7.29 -9.22 1.16
CA ASP A 50 7.89 -10.53 1.42
C ASP A 50 6.86 -11.59 1.73
N GLU A 51 5.77 -11.25 2.42
CA GLU A 51 4.69 -12.20 2.72
C GLU A 51 3.91 -12.55 1.46
N LEU A 52 3.68 -11.59 0.57
CA LEU A 52 3.05 -11.85 -0.73
C LEU A 52 3.94 -12.75 -1.60
N LEU A 53 5.25 -12.50 -1.60
CA LEU A 53 6.21 -13.30 -2.37
C LEU A 53 6.33 -14.73 -1.86
N ALA A 54 6.04 -14.96 -0.59
CA ALA A 54 6.04 -16.31 0.00
C ALA A 54 4.82 -17.13 -0.41
N CYS A 55 3.77 -16.51 -0.94
CA CYS A 55 2.58 -17.21 -1.43
C CYS A 55 2.92 -18.04 -2.68
N ARG A 56 2.35 -19.24 -2.75
CA ARG A 56 2.62 -20.19 -3.84
C ARG A 56 1.57 -20.16 -4.95
N CYS A 57 0.39 -19.61 -4.66
CA CYS A 57 -0.71 -19.56 -5.60
C CYS A 57 -1.65 -18.40 -5.25
N ALA A 58 -2.60 -18.13 -6.13
CA ALA A 58 -3.59 -17.07 -5.94
C ALA A 58 -4.41 -17.25 -4.66
N GLU A 59 -4.76 -18.49 -4.33
CA GLU A 59 -5.53 -18.78 -3.11
C GLU A 59 -4.76 -18.39 -1.85
N ASP A 60 -3.45 -18.68 -1.79
CA ASP A 60 -2.60 -18.26 -0.68
C ASP A 60 -2.63 -16.74 -0.51
N VAL A 61 -2.59 -16.00 -1.61
CA VAL A 61 -2.67 -14.53 -1.58
C VAL A 61 -4.01 -14.09 -1.00
N ARG A 62 -5.11 -14.69 -1.44
CA ARG A 62 -6.45 -14.36 -0.94
C ARG A 62 -6.61 -14.65 0.55
N VAL A 63 -6.05 -15.76 1.02
CA VAL A 63 -6.05 -16.11 2.46
C VAL A 63 -5.26 -15.07 3.25
N LEU A 64 -4.08 -14.71 2.78
CA LEU A 64 -3.21 -13.72 3.43
C LEU A 64 -3.88 -12.34 3.51
N VAL A 65 -4.48 -11.90 2.42
CA VAL A 65 -5.13 -10.58 2.31
C VAL A 65 -6.42 -10.54 3.12
N GLY A 66 -7.20 -11.62 3.11
CA GLY A 66 -8.42 -11.73 3.91
C GLY A 66 -9.58 -10.86 3.44
N LEU A 67 -9.56 -10.40 2.19
CA LEU A 67 -10.64 -9.59 1.60
C LEU A 67 -11.42 -10.41 0.57
N PRO A 68 -12.70 -10.04 0.32
CA PRO A 68 -13.47 -10.67 -0.74
C PRO A 68 -12.80 -10.48 -2.11
N GLU A 69 -12.94 -11.45 -2.99
CA GLU A 69 -12.50 -11.33 -4.37
C GLU A 69 -13.15 -10.12 -5.04
N GLY A 70 -12.38 -9.40 -5.85
CA GLY A 70 -12.84 -8.17 -6.48
C GLY A 70 -12.72 -6.92 -5.62
N ALA A 71 -12.30 -7.03 -4.36
CA ALA A 71 -12.11 -5.87 -3.50
C ALA A 71 -11.13 -4.86 -4.12
N GLU A 72 -11.43 -3.59 -3.96
CA GLU A 72 -10.58 -2.51 -4.43
C GLU A 72 -9.44 -2.26 -3.44
N ILE A 73 -8.20 -2.43 -3.92
CA ILE A 73 -7.00 -2.29 -3.10
C ILE A 73 -6.07 -1.28 -3.76
N VAL A 74 -5.51 -0.40 -2.96
CA VAL A 74 -4.41 0.48 -3.40
C VAL A 74 -3.17 0.11 -2.59
N ALA A 75 -2.10 -0.26 -3.29
CA ALA A 75 -0.82 -0.58 -2.67
C ALA A 75 0.15 0.58 -2.81
N TYR A 76 0.96 0.81 -1.79
CA TYR A 76 2.06 1.77 -1.85
C TYR A 76 3.28 1.25 -1.09
N CYS A 77 4.44 1.82 -1.40
CA CYS A 77 5.68 1.55 -0.68
C CYS A 77 6.42 2.86 -0.41
N HIS A 78 7.73 2.92 -0.59
CA HIS A 78 8.45 4.20 -0.47
C HIS A 78 8.37 5.02 -1.76
N SER A 79 8.66 4.41 -2.91
CA SER A 79 8.77 5.10 -4.20
C SER A 79 8.05 4.40 -5.36
N GLY A 80 7.21 3.42 -5.08
CA GLY A 80 6.31 2.78 -6.04
C GLY A 80 6.79 1.48 -6.66
N SER A 81 8.04 1.08 -6.52
CA SER A 81 8.56 -0.13 -7.17
C SER A 81 8.10 -1.43 -6.51
N ARG A 82 8.22 -1.54 -5.20
CA ARG A 82 7.73 -2.71 -4.44
C ARG A 82 6.22 -2.85 -4.58
N SER A 83 5.51 -1.73 -4.51
CA SER A 83 4.05 -1.72 -4.59
C SER A 83 3.52 -1.99 -5.99
N ALA A 84 4.27 -1.66 -7.04
CA ALA A 84 3.92 -2.06 -8.40
C ALA A 84 3.90 -3.58 -8.53
N PHE A 85 4.91 -4.24 -7.96
CA PHE A 85 4.99 -5.69 -7.93
C PHE A 85 3.85 -6.30 -7.11
N ALA A 86 3.61 -5.75 -5.93
CA ALA A 86 2.52 -6.19 -5.05
C ALA A 86 1.15 -6.05 -5.74
N ALA A 87 0.89 -4.93 -6.40
CA ALA A 87 -0.37 -4.70 -7.11
C ALA A 87 -0.58 -5.75 -8.20
N GLN A 88 0.48 -6.17 -8.91
CA GLN A 88 0.37 -7.21 -9.91
C GLN A 88 -0.01 -8.56 -9.30
N LEU A 89 0.64 -8.94 -8.19
CA LEU A 89 0.31 -10.18 -7.48
C LEU A 89 -1.14 -10.17 -6.98
N LEU A 90 -1.61 -9.03 -6.50
CA LEU A 90 -2.99 -8.88 -6.04
C LEU A 90 -3.99 -8.96 -7.20
N ARG A 91 -3.69 -8.34 -8.33
CA ARG A 91 -4.55 -8.48 -9.53
C ARG A 91 -4.61 -9.92 -10.01
N ASP A 92 -3.49 -10.62 -10.02
CA ASP A 92 -3.43 -12.02 -10.41
C ASP A 92 -4.26 -12.91 -9.47
N ALA A 93 -4.45 -12.47 -8.23
CA ALA A 93 -5.27 -13.17 -7.24
C ALA A 93 -6.76 -12.81 -7.31
N GLY A 94 -7.17 -11.91 -8.22
CA GLY A 94 -8.57 -11.56 -8.41
C GLY A 94 -9.03 -10.26 -7.76
N TYR A 95 -8.11 -9.43 -7.29
CA TYR A 95 -8.42 -8.13 -6.70
C TYR A 95 -8.35 -7.00 -7.72
N ALA A 96 -9.16 -5.96 -7.51
CA ALA A 96 -9.06 -4.71 -8.25
C ALA A 96 -7.95 -3.85 -7.61
N ALA A 97 -6.69 -4.18 -7.90
CA ALA A 97 -5.55 -3.58 -7.23
C ALA A 97 -4.87 -2.55 -8.13
N ARG A 98 -4.49 -1.42 -7.52
CA ARG A 98 -3.79 -0.33 -8.18
C ARG A 98 -2.57 0.07 -7.36
N ASN A 99 -1.56 0.63 -8.02
CA ASN A 99 -0.35 1.13 -7.39
C ASN A 99 -0.44 2.66 -7.24
N TYR A 100 -0.30 3.15 -6.01
CA TYR A 100 -0.05 4.57 -5.77
C TYR A 100 1.46 4.82 -5.91
N GLU A 101 1.87 5.29 -7.09
CA GLU A 101 3.28 5.37 -7.46
C GLU A 101 4.08 6.38 -6.63
N GLY A 102 3.47 7.50 -6.26
CA GLY A 102 4.13 8.51 -5.43
C GLY A 102 4.52 7.97 -4.06
N SER A 103 3.71 7.08 -3.53
CA SER A 103 3.99 6.33 -2.30
C SER A 103 4.30 7.23 -1.10
N TRP A 104 4.94 6.68 -0.07
CA TRP A 104 5.29 7.45 1.12
C TRP A 104 6.21 8.63 0.81
N HIS A 105 7.08 8.48 -0.18
CA HIS A 105 7.96 9.57 -0.62
C HIS A 105 7.16 10.84 -0.94
N GLU A 106 6.09 10.73 -1.69
CA GLU A 106 5.23 11.88 -2.03
C GLU A 106 4.34 12.28 -0.86
N TRP A 107 3.66 11.30 -0.24
CA TRP A 107 2.71 11.57 0.85
C TRP A 107 3.35 12.27 2.04
N SER A 108 4.55 11.84 2.44
CA SER A 108 5.25 12.40 3.59
C SER A 108 5.65 13.86 3.41
N ARG A 109 5.74 14.32 2.16
CA ARG A 109 6.11 15.70 1.82
C ARG A 109 4.93 16.66 1.81
N GLU A 110 3.72 16.14 1.92
CA GLU A 110 2.50 16.95 1.99
C GLU A 110 2.07 17.06 3.45
N PRO A 111 2.39 18.17 4.14
CA PRO A 111 2.19 18.27 5.60
C PRO A 111 0.72 18.20 6.01
N ASP A 112 -0.20 18.54 5.12
CA ASP A 112 -1.63 18.52 5.41
C ASP A 112 -2.25 17.13 5.32
N LEU A 113 -1.52 16.14 4.77
CA LEU A 113 -2.04 14.79 4.60
C LEU A 113 -1.83 13.96 5.88
N PRO A 114 -2.85 13.20 6.33
CA PRO A 114 -2.78 12.51 7.60
C PRO A 114 -1.85 11.30 7.56
N ALA A 115 -1.07 11.14 8.64
CA ALA A 115 -0.20 9.98 8.86
C ALA A 115 -0.64 9.25 10.13
N GLY A 116 -0.45 7.94 10.07
CA GLY A 116 -0.68 7.07 11.23
C GLY A 116 0.57 6.82 12.05
#